data_d978afd6ddbd25578c016a4e691c9778
#
_entry.id   d978afd6ddbd25578c016a4e691c9778
#
_cell.length_a   1.000
_cell.length_b   1.000
_cell.length_c   1.000
_cell.angle_alpha   90.00
_cell.angle_beta   90.00
_cell.angle_gamma   90.00
#
_symmetry.space_group_name_H-M   'P 1'
#
loop_
_entity.id
_entity.type
_entity.pdbx_description
1 polymer ?
#
loop_
_entity_poly.entity_id
_entity_poly.type
_entity_poly.pdbx_seq_one_letter_code
_entity_poly.pdbx_strand_id
1 'polypeptide(L)'
;MRLITAQEIIQIHDDILERLAGVKGMPDPGRAEAIISRVHHHILYEGITDLFEVAAMLMIAIAKGHIFNDGNKRTALMATLYFLFRNDVKLKKSNQLEDWTVEAAI
;
A
#
# COMPACT_ATOMS: atom_id res chain seq x y z
N MET A 1 -5.53 -12.92 8.13
CA MET A 1 -4.94 -11.72 7.52
C MET A 1 -5.93 -11.08 6.58
N ARG A 2 -6.16 -9.79 6.75
CA ARG A 2 -7.06 -9.01 5.89
C ARG A 2 -6.26 -8.30 4.82
N LEU A 3 -6.47 -8.69 3.57
CA LEU A 3 -5.72 -8.13 2.44
C LEU A 3 -6.37 -6.84 1.94
N ILE A 4 -5.57 -6.02 1.25
CA ILE A 4 -6.05 -4.78 0.63
C ILE A 4 -6.45 -5.06 -0.82
N THR A 5 -7.50 -4.40 -1.30
CA THR A 5 -7.97 -4.56 -2.68
C THR A 5 -7.37 -3.51 -3.60
N ALA A 6 -7.38 -3.78 -4.90
CA ALA A 6 -6.96 -2.79 -5.91
C ALA A 6 -7.80 -1.51 -5.82
N GLN A 7 -9.10 -1.65 -5.59
CA GLN A 7 -10.01 -0.53 -5.47
C GLN A 7 -9.65 0.38 -4.29
N GLU A 8 -9.27 -0.23 -3.17
CA GLU A 8 -8.83 0.52 -2.00
C GLU A 8 -7.53 1.29 -2.27
N ILE A 9 -6.61 0.70 -3.00
CA ILE A 9 -5.36 1.36 -3.40
C ILE A 9 -5.64 2.56 -4.29
N ILE A 10 -6.53 2.41 -5.26
CA ILE A 10 -6.93 3.50 -6.15
C ILE A 10 -7.57 4.64 -5.36
N GLN A 11 -8.43 4.32 -4.41
CA GLN A 11 -9.08 5.32 -3.56
C GLN A 11 -8.06 6.08 -2.72
N ILE A 12 -7.10 5.39 -2.14
CA ILE A 12 -6.01 6.02 -1.36
C ILE A 12 -5.22 6.98 -2.24
N HIS A 13 -4.88 6.57 -3.45
CA HIS A 13 -4.17 7.41 -4.41
C HIS A 13 -4.96 8.68 -4.75
N ASP A 14 -6.24 8.52 -5.05
CA ASP A 14 -7.08 9.64 -5.45
C ASP A 14 -7.24 10.64 -4.30
N ASP A 15 -7.38 10.15 -3.08
CA ASP A 15 -7.44 11.00 -1.88
C ASP A 15 -6.15 11.78 -1.66
N ILE A 16 -5.00 11.17 -1.93
CA ILE A 16 -3.70 11.84 -1.83
C ILE A 16 -3.61 12.99 -2.85
N LEU A 17 -4.00 12.73 -4.10
CA LEU A 17 -3.88 13.73 -5.15
C LEU A 17 -4.92 14.85 -5.05
N GLU A 18 -5.99 14.68 -4.30
CA GLU A 18 -6.90 15.78 -3.97
C GLU A 18 -6.24 16.83 -3.08
N ARG A 19 -5.30 16.39 -2.24
CA ARG A 19 -4.63 17.26 -1.26
C ARG A 19 -3.31 17.79 -1.74
N LEU A 20 -2.70 17.15 -2.71
CA LEU A 20 -1.36 17.46 -3.19
C LEU A 20 -1.36 17.65 -4.71
N ALA A 21 -0.54 18.58 -5.17
CA ALA A 21 -0.35 18.77 -6.59
C ALA A 21 0.32 17.54 -7.20
N GLY A 22 -0.15 17.13 -8.38
CA GLY A 22 0.41 15.98 -9.08
C GLY A 22 -0.43 15.64 -10.30
N VAL A 23 0.11 14.79 -11.16
CA VAL A 23 -0.56 14.34 -12.38
C VAL A 23 -1.51 13.19 -12.03
N LYS A 24 -2.79 13.42 -12.23
CA LYS A 24 -3.84 12.44 -11.96
C LYS A 24 -3.88 11.34 -13.03
N GLY A 25 -4.52 10.24 -12.67
CA GLY A 25 -4.86 9.17 -13.59
C GLY A 25 -3.93 7.98 -13.56
N MET A 26 -4.37 6.94 -14.27
CA MET A 26 -3.67 5.67 -14.42
C MET A 26 -3.35 5.43 -15.88
N PRO A 27 -2.09 5.10 -16.24
CA PRO A 27 -1.77 4.78 -17.64
C PRO A 27 -2.50 3.54 -18.14
N ASP A 28 -2.73 2.56 -17.26
CA ASP A 28 -3.41 1.32 -17.58
C ASP A 28 -4.40 0.99 -16.47
N PRO A 29 -5.71 1.03 -16.74
CA PRO A 29 -6.73 0.79 -15.71
C PRO A 29 -6.68 -0.59 -15.07
N GLY A 30 -6.14 -1.59 -15.76
CA GLY A 30 -6.06 -2.96 -15.24
C GLY A 30 -4.82 -3.24 -14.41
N ARG A 31 -3.88 -2.32 -14.33
CA ARG A 31 -2.58 -2.60 -13.71
C ARG A 31 -2.66 -2.77 -12.20
N ALA A 32 -3.48 -1.99 -11.51
CA ALA A 32 -3.68 -2.14 -10.06
C ALA A 32 -4.20 -3.54 -9.74
N GLU A 33 -5.23 -3.98 -10.44
CA GLU A 33 -5.80 -5.32 -10.28
C GLU A 33 -4.76 -6.40 -10.54
N ALA A 34 -4.00 -6.29 -11.62
CA ALA A 34 -2.99 -7.27 -11.99
C ALA A 34 -1.88 -7.37 -10.94
N ILE A 35 -1.42 -6.23 -10.41
CA ILE A 35 -0.36 -6.19 -9.41
C ILE A 35 -0.85 -6.80 -8.09
N ILE A 36 -2.03 -6.44 -7.64
CA ILE A 36 -2.59 -6.96 -6.39
C ILE A 36 -2.91 -8.45 -6.51
N SER A 37 -3.45 -8.88 -7.62
CA SER A 37 -3.69 -10.30 -7.87
C SER A 37 -2.39 -11.11 -7.80
N ARG A 38 -1.30 -10.57 -8.34
CA ARG A 38 0.01 -11.21 -8.28
C ARG A 38 0.54 -11.32 -6.85
N VAL A 39 0.37 -10.27 -6.05
CA VAL A 39 0.76 -10.28 -4.63
C VAL A 39 -0.04 -11.34 -3.87
N HIS A 40 -1.36 -11.37 -4.05
CA HIS A 40 -2.24 -12.34 -3.40
C HIS A 40 -1.88 -13.78 -3.78
N HIS A 41 -1.62 -14.01 -5.07
CA HIS A 41 -1.22 -15.33 -5.57
C HIS A 41 0.08 -15.80 -4.93
N HIS A 42 1.06 -14.89 -4.82
CA HIS A 42 2.35 -15.20 -4.21
C HIS A 42 2.20 -15.55 -2.72
N ILE A 43 1.37 -14.80 -2.00
CA ILE A 43 1.08 -15.07 -0.59
C ILE A 43 0.50 -16.47 -0.42
N LEU A 44 -0.49 -16.83 -1.22
CA LEU A 44 -1.17 -18.12 -1.14
C LEU A 44 -0.24 -19.26 -1.56
N TYR A 45 0.49 -19.08 -2.66
CA TYR A 45 1.35 -20.11 -3.22
C TYR A 45 2.53 -20.44 -2.31
N GLU A 46 3.16 -19.41 -1.74
CA GLU A 46 4.31 -19.57 -0.85
C GLU A 46 3.91 -19.81 0.62
N GLY A 47 2.64 -19.73 0.93
CA GLY A 47 2.15 -19.89 2.30
C GLY A 47 2.66 -18.84 3.26
N ILE A 48 2.77 -17.59 2.80
CA ILE A 48 3.29 -16.49 3.62
C ILE A 48 2.27 -16.07 4.66
N THR A 49 2.67 -16.11 5.93
CA THR A 49 1.80 -15.76 7.06
C THR A 49 2.31 -14.56 7.85
N ASP A 50 3.55 -14.13 7.63
CA ASP A 50 4.14 -12.99 8.32
C ASP A 50 3.57 -11.69 7.76
N LEU A 51 2.89 -10.95 8.63
CA LEU A 51 2.21 -9.70 8.28
C LEU A 51 3.18 -8.65 7.74
N PHE A 52 4.35 -8.53 8.33
CA PHE A 52 5.34 -7.54 7.90
C PHE A 52 6.01 -7.92 6.58
N GLU A 53 6.15 -9.20 6.31
CA GLU A 53 6.63 -9.67 5.01
C GLU A 53 5.63 -9.32 3.91
N VAL A 54 4.35 -9.53 4.16
CA VAL A 54 3.29 -9.15 3.22
C VAL A 54 3.27 -7.62 3.03
N ALA A 55 3.42 -6.87 4.11
CA ALA A 55 3.49 -5.40 4.02
C ALA A 55 4.63 -4.93 3.14
N ALA A 56 5.81 -5.53 3.28
CA ALA A 56 6.96 -5.20 2.44
C ALA A 56 6.72 -5.53 0.96
N MET A 57 6.13 -6.70 0.68
CA MET A 57 5.76 -7.10 -0.68
C MET A 57 4.79 -6.11 -1.30
N LEU A 58 3.77 -5.71 -0.55
CA LEU A 58 2.77 -4.77 -1.01
C LEU A 58 3.38 -3.41 -1.32
N MET A 59 4.22 -2.90 -0.42
CA MET A 59 4.88 -1.62 -0.60
C MET A 59 5.74 -1.60 -1.86
N ILE A 60 6.56 -2.62 -2.06
CA ILE A 60 7.44 -2.72 -3.23
C ILE A 60 6.62 -2.83 -4.52
N ALA A 61 5.58 -3.66 -4.51
CA ALA A 61 4.75 -3.87 -5.69
C ALA A 61 4.06 -2.57 -6.14
N ILE A 62 3.53 -1.80 -5.20
CA ILE A 62 2.86 -0.53 -5.52
C ILE A 62 3.87 0.53 -5.94
N ALA A 63 4.99 0.67 -5.20
CA ALA A 63 5.99 1.69 -5.47
C ALA A 63 6.64 1.51 -6.85
N LYS A 64 6.89 0.27 -7.25
CA LYS A 64 7.57 -0.07 -8.53
C LYS A 64 6.62 -0.42 -9.65
N GLY A 65 5.33 -0.55 -9.37
CA GLY A 65 4.35 -1.06 -10.33
C GLY A 65 3.90 -0.05 -11.38
N HIS A 66 4.23 1.22 -11.22
CA HIS A 66 3.81 2.29 -12.15
C HIS A 66 2.30 2.27 -12.42
N ILE A 67 1.50 2.07 -11.35
CA ILE A 67 0.04 2.02 -11.45
C ILE A 67 -0.51 3.37 -11.88
N PHE A 68 0.04 4.44 -11.31
CA PHE A 68 -0.45 5.81 -11.48
C PHE A 68 0.58 6.66 -12.22
N ASN A 69 0.12 7.74 -12.82
CA ASN A 69 1.00 8.71 -13.46
C ASN A 69 1.91 9.39 -12.43
N ASP A 70 1.42 9.60 -11.21
CA ASP A 70 2.15 10.27 -10.15
C ASP A 70 1.67 9.77 -8.79
N GLY A 71 2.50 9.96 -7.75
CA GLY A 71 2.14 9.61 -6.38
C GLY A 71 2.29 8.14 -6.03
N ASN A 72 3.01 7.35 -6.82
CA ASN A 72 3.16 5.90 -6.58
C ASN A 72 3.83 5.57 -5.25
N LYS A 73 4.92 6.26 -4.91
CA LYS A 73 5.65 5.99 -3.66
C LYS A 73 4.81 6.36 -2.44
N ARG A 74 4.12 7.48 -2.49
CA ARG A 74 3.26 7.93 -1.39
C ARG A 74 2.06 7.02 -1.23
N THR A 75 1.46 6.59 -2.34
CA THR A 75 0.37 5.62 -2.32
C THR A 75 0.85 4.29 -1.75
N ALA A 76 2.04 3.83 -2.12
CA ALA A 76 2.63 2.60 -1.58
C ALA A 76 2.75 2.68 -0.06
N LEU A 77 3.28 3.80 0.46
CA LEU A 77 3.41 3.99 1.89
C LEU A 77 2.06 3.98 2.59
N MET A 78 1.12 4.79 2.12
CA MET A 78 -0.20 4.91 2.75
C MET A 78 -1.00 3.62 2.67
N ALA A 79 -0.96 2.92 1.55
CA ALA A 79 -1.62 1.62 1.40
C ALA A 79 -1.04 0.58 2.34
N THR A 80 0.27 0.58 2.52
CA THR A 80 0.95 -0.34 3.43
C THR A 80 0.59 -0.05 4.88
N LEU A 81 0.56 1.22 5.28
CA LEU A 81 0.14 1.61 6.62
C LEU A 81 -1.32 1.23 6.88
N TYR A 82 -2.19 1.44 5.90
CA TYR A 82 -3.59 1.04 5.98
C TYR A 82 -3.74 -0.46 6.13
N PHE A 83 -2.98 -1.24 5.37
CA PHE A 83 -2.96 -2.70 5.48
C PHE A 83 -2.57 -3.15 6.90
N LEU A 84 -1.50 -2.57 7.45
CA LEU A 84 -1.05 -2.90 8.80
C LEU A 84 -2.09 -2.52 9.84
N PHE A 85 -2.67 -1.33 9.74
CA PHE A 85 -3.73 -0.86 10.62
C PHE A 85 -4.94 -1.81 10.59
N ARG A 86 -5.36 -2.24 9.39
CA ARG A 86 -6.47 -3.18 9.21
C ARG A 86 -6.21 -4.53 9.91
N ASN A 87 -4.95 -4.89 10.04
CA ASN A 87 -4.53 -6.13 10.69
C ASN A 87 -4.07 -5.93 12.13
N ASP A 88 -4.60 -4.92 12.78
CA ASP A 88 -4.42 -4.63 14.21
C ASP A 88 -3.00 -4.23 14.62
N VAL A 89 -2.19 -3.76 13.68
CA VAL A 89 -0.89 -3.18 13.98
C VAL A 89 -1.09 -1.73 14.37
N LYS A 90 -0.56 -1.35 15.53
CA LYS A 90 -0.63 0.02 15.99
C LYS A 90 0.34 0.91 15.24
N LEU A 91 -0.13 2.07 14.83
CA LEU A 91 0.69 3.09 14.16
C LEU A 91 0.93 4.24 15.13
N LYS A 92 2.17 4.72 15.16
CA LYS A 92 2.56 5.82 16.02
C LYS A 92 3.13 6.95 15.17
N LYS A 93 2.61 8.17 15.38
CA LYS A 93 3.12 9.34 14.69
C LYS A 93 4.40 9.82 15.39
N SER A 94 5.46 10.06 14.61
CA SER A 94 6.69 10.61 15.14
C SER A 94 6.51 12.08 15.53
N ASN A 95 6.96 12.47 16.71
CA ASN A 95 6.90 13.85 17.18
C ASN A 95 7.93 14.74 16.52
N GLN A 96 8.98 14.18 15.93
CA GLN A 96 10.09 14.96 15.38
C GLN A 96 9.92 15.31 13.91
N LEU A 97 9.39 14.40 13.11
CA LEU A 97 9.32 14.55 11.65
C LEU A 97 7.89 14.43 11.12
N GLU A 98 6.92 14.36 11.97
CA GLU A 98 5.51 14.11 11.62
C GLU A 98 5.31 12.84 10.77
N ASP A 99 6.27 11.94 10.83
CA ASP A 99 6.18 10.65 10.15
C ASP A 99 5.44 9.64 10.99
N TRP A 100 4.79 8.69 10.31
CA TRP A 100 4.18 7.55 10.95
C TRP A 100 5.17 6.42 11.08
N THR A 101 5.26 5.84 12.27
CA THR A 101 6.07 4.65 12.51
C THR A 101 5.17 3.49 12.93
N VAL A 102 5.59 2.28 12.59
CA VAL A 102 4.91 1.08 13.03
C VAL A 102 5.41 0.74 14.42
N GLU A 103 4.48 0.71 15.40
CA GLU A 103 4.82 0.26 16.73
C GLU A 103 4.96 -1.25 16.71
N ALA A 104 6.15 -1.73 17.05
CA ALA A 104 6.40 -3.16 17.03
C ALA A 104 5.46 -3.87 18.01
N ALA A 105 4.72 -4.85 17.50
CA ALA A 105 3.91 -5.74 18.33
C ALA A 105 4.84 -6.77 18.92
N ILE A 106 5.33 -6.48 20.09
CA ILE A 106 6.18 -7.42 20.82
C ILE A 106 5.29 -8.31 21.69
#